data_fa0aa4b698e342df35917c7166e974f0
#
_entry.id   fa0aa4b698e342df35917c7166e974f0
#
_cell.length_a   1.000
_cell.length_b   1.000
_cell.length_c   1.000
_cell.angle_alpha   90.00
_cell.angle_beta   90.00
_cell.angle_gamma   90.00
#
_symmetry.space_group_name_H-M   'P 1'
#
loop_
_entity.id
_entity.type
_entity.pdbx_description
1 polymer ?
#
loop_
_entity_poly.entity_id
_entity_poly.type
_entity_poly.pdbx_seq_one_letter_code
_entity_poly.pdbx_strand_id
1 'polypeptide(L)'
;MIDRKEKIVQASMQLFVERGFHNTSTRIIAEEAGVSEGLIFRHFRSKDTLLDFLLQQGADEMYQTVAEVISEHEPKVFFSKLVDSFFDIPSDRFDYWRLRSQIQSIRTEWEPEKWERYLREGVLRMFKEMGFSKFEHEAELLYQSLSGIRDGIVRGQIHELEALRELVKKKYRL
;
A
#
# COMPACT_ATOMS: atom_id res chain seq x y z
N MET A 1 13.18 7.62 24.33
CA MET A 1 12.83 6.23 24.76
C MET A 1 11.61 5.83 23.94
N ILE A 2 11.70 4.80 23.11
CA ILE A 2 10.57 4.32 22.27
C ILE A 2 9.44 3.87 23.21
N ASP A 3 8.21 4.33 22.92
CA ASP A 3 7.03 3.97 23.70
C ASP A 3 6.75 2.45 23.57
N ARG A 4 6.18 1.87 24.64
CA ARG A 4 5.85 0.42 24.66
C ARG A 4 4.83 0.03 23.58
N LYS A 5 3.88 0.93 23.29
CA LYS A 5 2.93 0.74 22.19
C LYS A 5 3.66 0.67 20.84
N GLU A 6 4.60 1.57 20.63
CA GLU A 6 5.40 1.61 19.41
C GLU A 6 6.26 0.35 19.22
N LYS A 7 6.85 -0.19 20.30
CA LYS A 7 7.55 -1.48 20.25
C LYS A 7 6.64 -2.64 19.82
N ILE A 8 5.40 -2.69 20.32
CA ILE A 8 4.41 -3.68 19.91
C ILE A 8 4.12 -3.53 18.41
N VAL A 9 3.90 -2.30 17.93
CA VAL A 9 3.61 -1.99 16.52
C VAL A 9 4.75 -2.45 15.62
N GLN A 10 6.00 -2.09 15.95
CA GLN A 10 7.19 -2.47 15.17
C GLN A 10 7.39 -3.99 15.13
N ALA A 11 7.36 -4.66 16.30
CA ALA A 11 7.48 -6.11 16.38
C ALA A 11 6.37 -6.84 15.62
N SER A 12 5.13 -6.32 15.68
CA SER A 12 3.99 -6.90 14.96
C SER A 12 4.13 -6.76 13.45
N MET A 13 4.54 -5.59 12.96
CA MET A 13 4.77 -5.36 11.54
C MET A 13 5.80 -6.34 11.00
N GLN A 14 6.96 -6.42 11.66
CA GLN A 14 8.03 -7.33 11.28
C GLN A 14 7.56 -8.79 11.26
N LEU A 15 6.96 -9.27 12.34
CA LEU A 15 6.54 -10.66 12.46
C LEU A 15 5.42 -11.04 11.49
N PHE A 16 4.47 -10.14 11.24
CA PHE A 16 3.41 -10.40 10.26
C PHE A 16 3.97 -10.48 8.84
N VAL A 17 4.95 -9.65 8.49
CA VAL A 17 5.61 -9.69 7.17
C VAL A 17 6.44 -10.96 7.01
N GLU A 18 7.23 -11.34 8.03
CA GLU A 18 8.17 -12.47 7.96
C GLU A 18 7.47 -13.83 8.06
N ARG A 19 6.51 -13.97 8.99
CA ARG A 19 5.89 -15.26 9.32
C ARG A 19 4.45 -15.40 8.84
N GLY A 20 3.85 -14.28 8.43
CA GLY A 20 2.43 -14.20 8.10
C GLY A 20 1.54 -13.98 9.34
N PHE A 21 0.39 -13.37 9.12
CA PHE A 21 -0.56 -13.03 10.17
C PHE A 21 -1.04 -14.26 10.97
N HIS A 22 -1.41 -15.35 10.28
CA HIS A 22 -1.97 -16.54 10.93
C HIS A 22 -0.95 -17.28 11.80
N ASN A 23 0.33 -17.28 11.41
CA ASN A 23 1.41 -17.95 12.10
C ASN A 23 2.04 -17.14 13.25
N THR A 24 1.55 -15.92 13.48
CA THR A 24 2.06 -15.02 14.52
C THR A 24 1.03 -14.91 15.65
N SER A 25 1.38 -15.34 16.87
CA SER A 25 0.53 -15.16 18.05
C SER A 25 0.88 -13.89 18.81
N THR A 26 -0.06 -13.39 19.62
CA THR A 26 0.17 -12.24 20.52
C THR A 26 1.30 -12.50 21.52
N ARG A 27 1.48 -13.75 21.92
CA ARG A 27 2.59 -14.18 22.78
C ARG A 27 3.95 -13.97 22.09
N ILE A 28 4.08 -14.39 20.82
CA ILE A 28 5.32 -14.20 20.04
C ILE A 28 5.61 -12.71 19.87
N ILE A 29 4.57 -11.89 19.60
CA ILE A 29 4.72 -10.43 19.50
C ILE A 29 5.18 -9.84 20.84
N ALA A 30 4.63 -10.28 21.97
CA ALA A 30 5.01 -9.81 23.29
C ALA A 30 6.48 -10.13 23.62
N GLU A 31 6.92 -11.34 23.29
CA GLU A 31 8.31 -11.77 23.47
C GLU A 31 9.27 -10.90 22.63
N GLU A 32 8.96 -10.66 21.35
CA GLU A 32 9.76 -9.83 20.44
C GLU A 32 9.80 -8.36 20.89
N ALA A 33 8.66 -7.81 21.29
CA ALA A 33 8.55 -6.42 21.75
C ALA A 33 9.15 -6.19 23.15
N GLY A 34 9.50 -7.26 23.90
CA GLY A 34 9.98 -7.17 25.28
C GLY A 34 8.91 -6.62 26.25
N VAL A 35 7.65 -7.05 26.07
CA VAL A 35 6.52 -6.60 26.90
C VAL A 35 5.70 -7.81 27.37
N SER A 36 4.75 -7.58 28.29
CA SER A 36 3.78 -8.61 28.66
C SER A 36 2.68 -8.73 27.60
N GLU A 37 2.17 -9.93 27.38
CA GLU A 37 1.03 -10.15 26.47
C GLU A 37 -0.21 -9.38 26.90
N GLY A 38 -0.45 -9.24 28.21
CA GLY A 38 -1.54 -8.41 28.75
C GLY A 38 -1.45 -6.94 28.35
N LEU A 39 -0.24 -6.43 28.06
CA LEU A 39 -0.07 -5.08 27.56
C LEU A 39 -0.57 -4.93 26.12
N ILE A 40 -0.38 -5.95 25.28
CA ILE A 40 -0.92 -5.98 23.92
C ILE A 40 -2.45 -5.91 23.96
N PHE A 41 -3.09 -6.76 24.77
CA PHE A 41 -4.55 -6.75 24.90
C PHE A 41 -5.09 -5.43 25.48
N ARG A 42 -4.33 -4.77 26.33
CA ARG A 42 -4.72 -3.45 26.85
C ARG A 42 -4.71 -2.35 25.77
N HIS A 43 -3.78 -2.41 24.81
CA HIS A 43 -3.68 -1.41 23.74
C HIS A 43 -4.58 -1.74 22.55
N PHE A 44 -4.67 -3.01 22.16
CA PHE A 44 -5.25 -3.41 20.89
C PHE A 44 -6.41 -4.39 20.98
N ARG A 45 -6.74 -4.89 22.19
CA ARG A 45 -7.83 -5.85 22.47
C ARG A 45 -7.69 -7.21 21.79
N SER A 46 -7.24 -7.28 20.54
CA SER A 46 -7.02 -8.53 19.79
C SER A 46 -5.89 -8.38 18.78
N LYS A 47 -5.44 -9.50 18.22
CA LYS A 47 -4.46 -9.52 17.12
C LYS A 47 -5.05 -8.89 15.84
N ASP A 48 -6.34 -9.08 15.58
CA ASP A 48 -7.02 -8.49 14.43
C ASP A 48 -7.08 -6.96 14.53
N THR A 49 -7.44 -6.40 15.69
CA THR A 49 -7.43 -4.94 15.89
C THR A 49 -6.03 -4.35 15.84
N LEU A 50 -4.99 -5.10 16.20
CA LEU A 50 -3.61 -4.70 16.00
C LEU A 50 -3.24 -4.68 14.51
N LEU A 51 -3.66 -5.69 13.75
CA LEU A 51 -3.49 -5.71 12.29
C LEU A 51 -4.22 -4.52 11.63
N ASP A 52 -5.48 -4.30 11.99
CA ASP A 52 -6.27 -3.18 11.44
C ASP A 52 -5.62 -1.83 11.76
N PHE A 53 -5.03 -1.68 12.96
CA PHE A 53 -4.26 -0.48 13.32
C PHE A 53 -3.04 -0.28 12.40
N LEU A 54 -2.28 -1.34 12.12
CA LEU A 54 -1.12 -1.28 11.21
C LEU A 54 -1.52 -0.89 9.79
N LEU A 55 -2.60 -1.49 9.28
CA LEU A 55 -3.11 -1.19 7.95
C LEU A 55 -3.67 0.24 7.87
N GLN A 56 -4.40 0.69 8.89
CA GLN A 56 -4.95 2.04 8.93
C GLN A 56 -3.84 3.11 8.99
N GLN A 57 -2.80 2.89 9.80
CA GLN A 57 -1.66 3.80 9.87
C GLN A 57 -1.00 3.99 8.51
N GLY A 58 -0.75 2.92 7.77
CA GLY A 58 -0.20 3.02 6.42
C GLY A 58 -1.18 3.65 5.42
N ALA A 59 -2.48 3.39 5.56
CA ALA A 59 -3.51 4.00 4.71
C ALA A 59 -3.60 5.52 4.91
N ASP A 60 -3.50 6.02 6.16
CA ASP A 60 -3.53 7.45 6.48
C ASP A 60 -2.36 8.20 5.84
N GLU A 61 -1.18 7.56 5.78
CA GLU A 61 0.00 8.14 5.14
C GLU A 61 -0.14 8.13 3.60
N MET A 62 -0.70 7.07 3.03
CA MET A 62 -0.98 7.00 1.59
C MET A 62 -1.99 8.06 1.15
N TYR A 63 -2.92 8.43 2.02
CA TYR A 63 -3.90 9.46 1.71
C TYR A 63 -3.26 10.80 1.34
N GLN A 64 -2.16 11.20 2.01
CA GLN A 64 -1.42 12.43 1.69
C GLN A 64 -0.80 12.35 0.29
N THR A 65 -0.12 11.26 -0.04
CA THR A 65 0.49 11.05 -1.37
C THR A 65 -0.57 11.07 -2.48
N VAL A 66 -1.70 10.39 -2.25
CA VAL A 66 -2.81 10.34 -3.22
C VAL A 66 -3.46 11.71 -3.38
N ALA A 67 -3.62 12.49 -2.31
CA ALA A 67 -4.19 13.83 -2.38
C ALA A 67 -3.41 14.75 -3.34
N GLU A 68 -2.08 14.65 -3.37
CA GLU A 68 -1.23 15.39 -4.30
C GLU A 68 -1.46 14.97 -5.75
N VAL A 69 -1.66 13.68 -6.01
CA VAL A 69 -1.94 13.17 -7.37
C VAL A 69 -3.33 13.61 -7.83
N ILE A 70 -4.36 13.41 -7.01
CA ILE A 70 -5.75 13.71 -7.41
C ILE A 70 -6.07 15.20 -7.51
N SER A 71 -5.23 16.07 -6.92
CA SER A 71 -5.34 17.52 -7.06
C SER A 71 -4.93 18.03 -8.45
N GLU A 72 -4.24 17.21 -9.23
CA GLU A 72 -3.82 17.58 -10.59
C GLU A 72 -5.01 17.58 -11.56
N HIS A 73 -5.05 18.60 -12.41
CA HIS A 73 -6.10 18.78 -13.40
C HIS A 73 -5.62 18.51 -14.84
N GLU A 74 -4.30 18.61 -15.09
CA GLU A 74 -3.72 18.31 -16.40
C GLU A 74 -3.44 16.82 -16.49
N PRO A 75 -4.05 16.07 -17.44
CA PRO A 75 -3.99 14.61 -17.50
C PRO A 75 -2.57 14.05 -17.55
N LYS A 76 -1.66 14.67 -18.31
CA LYS A 76 -0.28 14.20 -18.40
C LYS A 76 0.48 14.34 -17.09
N VAL A 77 0.29 15.45 -16.39
CA VAL A 77 0.90 15.69 -15.08
C VAL A 77 0.33 14.73 -14.05
N PHE A 78 -0.98 14.53 -14.04
CA PHE A 78 -1.66 13.56 -13.19
C PHE A 78 -1.07 12.15 -13.38
N PHE A 79 -1.04 11.66 -14.60
CA PHE A 79 -0.55 10.30 -14.87
C PHE A 79 0.96 10.16 -14.62
N SER A 80 1.77 11.19 -14.90
CA SER A 80 3.19 11.16 -14.55
C SER A 80 3.39 11.02 -13.05
N LYS A 81 2.74 11.86 -12.24
CA LYS A 81 2.78 11.77 -10.77
C LYS A 81 2.23 10.44 -10.25
N LEU A 82 1.14 9.95 -10.85
CA LEU A 82 0.58 8.64 -10.52
C LEU A 82 1.62 7.54 -10.72
N VAL A 83 2.23 7.46 -11.91
CA VAL A 83 3.26 6.46 -12.19
C VAL A 83 4.41 6.58 -11.20
N ASP A 84 4.95 7.79 -11.02
CA ASP A 84 6.06 8.04 -10.12
C ASP A 84 5.74 7.60 -8.68
N SER A 85 4.52 7.83 -8.17
CA SER A 85 4.11 7.40 -6.83
C SER A 85 4.10 5.88 -6.60
N PHE A 86 3.99 5.08 -7.67
CA PHE A 86 4.09 3.62 -7.60
C PHE A 86 5.52 3.10 -7.73
N PHE A 87 6.44 3.89 -8.28
CA PHE A 87 7.85 3.53 -8.44
C PHE A 87 8.72 4.08 -7.30
N ASP A 88 8.45 5.29 -6.82
CA ASP A 88 9.26 5.99 -5.81
C ASP A 88 8.76 5.67 -4.38
N ILE A 89 8.62 4.39 -4.07
CA ILE A 89 8.17 3.95 -2.76
C ILE A 89 9.33 4.03 -1.78
N PRO A 90 9.21 4.82 -0.69
CA PRO A 90 10.22 4.86 0.36
C PRO A 90 10.44 3.47 0.97
N SER A 91 11.69 3.10 1.25
CA SER A 91 12.02 1.76 1.75
C SER A 91 11.41 1.44 3.11
N ASP A 92 11.17 2.44 3.95
CA ASP A 92 10.47 2.33 5.24
C ASP A 92 8.97 1.99 5.08
N ARG A 93 8.43 2.06 3.85
CA ARG A 93 7.06 1.67 3.50
C ARG A 93 6.95 0.26 2.92
N PHE A 94 8.05 -0.41 2.66
CA PHE A 94 8.03 -1.74 2.03
C PHE A 94 7.25 -2.76 2.86
N ASP A 95 7.42 -2.76 4.17
CA ASP A 95 6.74 -3.72 5.04
C ASP A 95 5.23 -3.50 5.11
N TYR A 96 4.77 -2.25 5.08
CA TYR A 96 3.34 -1.95 4.93
C TYR A 96 2.76 -2.57 3.64
N TRP A 97 3.42 -2.36 2.50
CA TRP A 97 2.94 -2.87 1.22
C TRP A 97 2.99 -4.40 1.14
N ARG A 98 4.05 -5.02 1.71
CA ARG A 98 4.15 -6.48 1.83
C ARG A 98 3.03 -7.05 2.68
N LEU A 99 2.80 -6.47 3.85
CA LEU A 99 1.72 -6.88 4.75
C LEU A 99 0.35 -6.73 4.08
N ARG A 100 0.09 -5.55 3.50
CA ARG A 100 -1.17 -5.27 2.81
C ARG A 100 -1.46 -6.28 1.69
N SER A 101 -0.48 -6.55 0.84
CA SER A 101 -0.59 -7.53 -0.25
C SER A 101 -0.85 -8.96 0.28
N GLN A 102 -0.19 -9.38 1.36
CA GLN A 102 -0.45 -10.67 2.01
C GLN A 102 -1.88 -10.75 2.55
N ILE A 103 -2.34 -9.71 3.26
CA ILE A 103 -3.69 -9.72 3.87
C ILE A 103 -4.77 -9.67 2.78
N GLN A 104 -4.57 -8.88 1.73
CA GLN A 104 -5.49 -8.83 0.59
C GLN A 104 -5.65 -10.20 -0.10
N SER A 105 -4.59 -11.00 -0.14
CA SER A 105 -4.64 -12.35 -0.74
C SER A 105 -5.38 -13.40 0.08
N ILE A 106 -5.57 -13.17 1.37
CA ILE A 106 -6.20 -14.14 2.30
C ILE A 106 -7.58 -13.71 2.82
N ARG A 107 -7.92 -12.43 2.77
CA ARG A 107 -9.26 -11.92 3.13
C ARG A 107 -10.17 -12.06 1.90
N THR A 108 -11.23 -12.84 2.02
CA THR A 108 -12.22 -13.04 0.96
C THR A 108 -13.05 -11.77 0.67
N GLU A 109 -13.23 -10.92 1.67
CA GLU A 109 -13.93 -9.65 1.57
C GLU A 109 -12.93 -8.52 1.84
N TRP A 110 -12.25 -8.07 0.77
CA TRP A 110 -11.38 -6.90 0.81
C TRP A 110 -12.12 -5.70 0.25
N GLU A 111 -12.38 -4.71 1.08
CA GLU A 111 -12.87 -3.41 0.61
C GLU A 111 -11.68 -2.48 0.32
N PRO A 112 -11.68 -1.79 -0.85
CA PRO A 112 -10.66 -0.80 -1.15
C PRO A 112 -10.63 0.31 -0.10
N GLU A 113 -9.45 0.71 0.32
CA GLU A 113 -9.25 1.85 1.20
C GLU A 113 -9.81 3.14 0.57
N LYS A 114 -10.15 4.10 1.40
CA LYS A 114 -10.73 5.38 0.94
C LYS A 114 -9.84 6.09 -0.08
N TRP A 115 -8.51 6.11 0.16
CA TRP A 115 -7.55 6.69 -0.75
C TRP A 115 -7.52 5.96 -2.11
N GLU A 116 -7.68 4.65 -2.10
CA GLU A 116 -7.69 3.81 -3.31
C GLU A 116 -8.91 4.11 -4.18
N ARG A 117 -10.08 4.27 -3.56
CA ARG A 117 -11.30 4.67 -4.29
C ARG A 117 -11.14 6.03 -4.95
N TYR A 118 -10.63 7.03 -4.23
CA TYR A 118 -10.37 8.35 -4.81
C TYR A 118 -9.38 8.33 -5.95
N LEU A 119 -8.30 7.53 -5.81
CA LEU A 119 -7.32 7.38 -6.88
C LEU A 119 -7.94 6.75 -8.13
N ARG A 120 -8.73 5.67 -7.97
CA ARG A 120 -9.45 5.02 -9.08
C ARG A 120 -10.41 5.98 -9.79
N GLU A 121 -11.17 6.76 -9.04
CA GLU A 121 -12.07 7.78 -9.59
C GLU A 121 -11.30 8.86 -10.36
N GLY A 122 -10.17 9.31 -9.84
CA GLY A 122 -9.28 10.25 -10.52
C GLY A 122 -8.75 9.70 -11.84
N VAL A 123 -8.27 8.46 -11.85
CA VAL A 123 -7.77 7.77 -13.06
C VAL A 123 -8.87 7.63 -14.11
N LEU A 124 -10.07 7.22 -13.70
CA LEU A 124 -11.23 7.13 -14.61
C LEU A 124 -11.57 8.47 -15.24
N ARG A 125 -11.63 9.53 -14.44
CA ARG A 125 -11.89 10.89 -14.92
C ARG A 125 -10.88 11.32 -15.97
N MET A 126 -9.58 11.15 -15.70
CA MET A 126 -8.51 11.58 -16.60
C MET A 126 -8.51 10.82 -17.93
N PHE A 127 -8.72 9.51 -17.94
CA PHE A 127 -8.83 8.76 -19.20
C PHE A 127 -10.05 9.20 -20.04
N LYS A 128 -11.15 9.51 -19.38
CA LYS A 128 -12.35 10.06 -20.05
C LYS A 128 -12.05 11.42 -20.67
N GLU A 129 -11.38 12.32 -19.95
CA GLU A 129 -10.97 13.65 -20.45
C GLU A 129 -9.98 13.56 -21.63
N MET A 130 -9.10 12.56 -21.62
CA MET A 130 -8.20 12.28 -22.76
C MET A 130 -8.90 11.65 -23.98
N GLY A 131 -10.19 11.36 -23.89
CA GLY A 131 -10.98 10.84 -25.01
C GLY A 131 -10.80 9.36 -25.30
N PHE A 132 -10.33 8.56 -24.34
CA PHE A 132 -10.25 7.11 -24.52
C PHE A 132 -11.65 6.50 -24.61
N SER A 133 -11.92 5.73 -25.68
CA SER A 133 -13.23 5.11 -25.90
C SER A 133 -13.57 3.97 -24.92
N LYS A 134 -12.56 3.37 -24.30
CA LYS A 134 -12.68 2.28 -23.31
C LYS A 134 -11.99 2.67 -22.01
N PHE A 135 -12.29 3.88 -21.54
CA PHE A 135 -11.59 4.49 -20.41
C PHE A 135 -11.68 3.66 -19.11
N GLU A 136 -12.78 2.94 -18.87
CA GLU A 136 -12.91 2.07 -17.70
C GLU A 136 -11.90 0.89 -17.76
N HIS A 137 -11.73 0.28 -18.94
CA HIS A 137 -10.79 -0.82 -19.09
C HIS A 137 -9.33 -0.35 -19.06
N GLU A 138 -9.04 0.82 -19.64
CA GLU A 138 -7.70 1.43 -19.54
C GLU A 138 -7.35 1.79 -18.10
N ALA A 139 -8.31 2.33 -17.35
CA ALA A 139 -8.11 2.65 -15.94
C ALA A 139 -7.81 1.39 -15.11
N GLU A 140 -8.57 0.33 -15.31
CA GLU A 140 -8.36 -0.94 -14.60
C GLU A 140 -7.02 -1.57 -15.01
N LEU A 141 -6.69 -1.60 -16.31
CA LEU A 141 -5.41 -2.13 -16.80
C LEU A 141 -4.22 -1.37 -16.20
N LEU A 142 -4.25 -0.05 -16.20
CA LEU A 142 -3.20 0.77 -15.62
C LEU A 142 -3.06 0.50 -14.12
N TYR A 143 -4.17 0.53 -13.39
CA TYR A 143 -4.17 0.34 -11.95
C TYR A 143 -3.61 -1.03 -11.55
N GLN A 144 -4.05 -2.11 -12.20
CA GLN A 144 -3.56 -3.46 -11.94
C GLN A 144 -2.09 -3.61 -12.31
N SER A 145 -1.67 -3.01 -13.43
CA SER A 145 -0.26 -3.02 -13.84
C SER A 145 0.62 -2.31 -12.82
N LEU A 146 0.24 -1.11 -12.38
CA LEU A 146 0.99 -0.35 -11.36
C LEU A 146 1.02 -1.06 -10.00
N SER A 147 -0.10 -1.66 -9.60
CA SER A 147 -0.16 -2.44 -8.35
C SER A 147 0.76 -3.66 -8.40
N GLY A 148 0.80 -4.39 -9.52
CA GLY A 148 1.71 -5.52 -9.72
C GLY A 148 3.18 -5.08 -9.74
N ILE A 149 3.49 -3.95 -10.38
CA ILE A 149 4.84 -3.36 -10.38
C ILE A 149 5.25 -2.99 -8.95
N ARG A 150 4.42 -2.28 -8.20
CA ARG A 150 4.67 -1.95 -6.79
C ARG A 150 4.97 -3.19 -5.96
N ASP A 151 4.15 -4.23 -6.09
CA ASP A 151 4.35 -5.48 -5.36
C ASP A 151 5.67 -6.16 -5.75
N GLY A 152 6.06 -6.09 -7.02
CA GLY A 152 7.36 -6.56 -7.49
C GLY A 152 8.54 -5.75 -6.94
N ILE A 153 8.41 -4.43 -6.84
CA ILE A 153 9.42 -3.54 -6.24
C ILE A 153 9.64 -3.88 -4.77
N VAL A 154 8.57 -3.92 -3.96
CA VAL A 154 8.70 -4.15 -2.52
C VAL A 154 9.18 -5.56 -2.17
N ARG A 155 9.05 -6.51 -3.10
CA ARG A 155 9.59 -7.89 -2.98
C ARG A 155 11.00 -8.03 -3.55
N GLY A 156 11.57 -6.97 -4.16
CA GLY A 156 12.88 -7.01 -4.80
C GLY A 156 12.93 -7.89 -6.07
N GLN A 157 11.81 -8.05 -6.76
CA GLN A 157 11.70 -8.88 -7.96
C GLN A 157 11.90 -8.12 -9.26
N ILE A 158 11.90 -6.77 -9.23
CA ILE A 158 12.10 -5.90 -10.38
C ILE A 158 13.46 -5.22 -10.26
N HIS A 159 14.31 -5.38 -11.26
CA HIS A 159 15.69 -4.88 -11.24
C HIS A 159 15.93 -3.67 -12.16
N GLU A 160 15.15 -3.51 -13.24
CA GLU A 160 15.29 -2.43 -14.22
C GLU A 160 14.17 -1.39 -14.05
N LEU A 161 14.11 -0.76 -12.88
CA LEU A 161 13.01 0.14 -12.49
C LEU A 161 12.81 1.31 -13.46
N GLU A 162 13.91 1.99 -13.84
CA GLU A 162 13.82 3.15 -14.74
C GLU A 162 13.37 2.76 -16.15
N ALA A 163 13.87 1.66 -16.70
CA ALA A 163 13.46 1.19 -18.01
C ALA A 163 11.95 0.82 -18.02
N LEU A 164 11.47 0.21 -16.94
CA LEU A 164 10.05 -0.13 -16.79
C LEU A 164 9.19 1.13 -16.60
N ARG A 165 9.64 2.09 -15.80
CA ARG A 165 8.98 3.39 -15.61
C ARG A 165 8.79 4.12 -16.94
N GLU A 166 9.86 4.26 -17.70
CA GLU A 166 9.85 4.89 -19.02
C GLU A 166 8.92 4.15 -20.01
N LEU A 167 8.89 2.82 -19.97
CA LEU A 167 7.98 2.03 -20.80
C LEU A 167 6.51 2.33 -20.46
N VAL A 168 6.18 2.39 -19.16
CA VAL A 168 4.81 2.72 -18.70
C VAL A 168 4.44 4.15 -19.14
N LYS A 169 5.31 5.13 -18.89
CA LYS A 169 5.08 6.52 -19.32
C LYS A 169 4.89 6.61 -20.84
N LYS A 170 5.76 5.99 -21.61
CA LYS A 170 5.67 5.98 -23.09
C LYS A 170 4.36 5.35 -23.60
N LYS A 171 3.90 4.26 -22.97
CA LYS A 171 2.65 3.57 -23.35
C LYS A 171 1.44 4.51 -23.28
N TYR A 172 1.39 5.37 -22.27
CA TYR A 172 0.30 6.32 -22.06
C TYR A 172 0.60 7.73 -22.58
N ARG A 173 1.72 7.92 -23.31
CA ARG A 173 2.16 9.20 -23.92
C ARG A 173 2.34 10.32 -22.90
N LEU A 174 2.90 9.99 -21.74
CA LEU A 174 3.16 10.89 -20.63
C LEU A 174 4.48 11.65 -20.78
#